data_d3fda63e50f8ebb6062c8dbc916e7e7c
#
_entry.id   d3fda63e50f8ebb6062c8dbc916e7e7c
#
_cell.length_a   1.000
_cell.length_b   1.000
_cell.length_c   1.000
_cell.angle_alpha   90.00
_cell.angle_beta   90.00
_cell.angle_gamma   90.00
#
_symmetry.space_group_name_H-M   'P 1'
#
loop_
_entity.id
_entity.type
_entity.pdbx_description
1 polymer ?
#
loop_
_entity_poly.entity_id
_entity_poly.type
_entity_poly.pdbx_seq_one_letter_code
_entity_poly.pdbx_strand_id
1 'polypeptide(L)'
;MVDFVLSVLRVAIPAGTPLLFGTLGEVYAERSGVLNLGIEGMMIMGAITGFGVTHATGNVWLGVVAAALVGGLLALLHAFTSVTLRVNQVVSGLGLTMLGLGLSGMLGKRYIGQPPAARLGAVTLPVLSDLPVLGSLFFRFDPLVYLAVILVPVLWFVLYKTRWGVTLRSVGENPAAADALGVNVVAVRYLAVFFGGVMAGLGGGHLSLAYTPAWIEGMTAGAGWIVIALTIFAMWDPARALVGAYLFGGVRVLQFRLQPLGISPNLLNMLPFILTILVLLLSAGETMRKRIGAPEALMQPYAREE
;
A
#
# COMPACT_ATOMS: atom_id res chain seq x y z
N MET A 1 -30.82 1.86 -9.79
CA MET A 1 -29.52 1.44 -10.35
C MET A 1 -28.43 2.50 -10.10
N VAL A 2 -28.66 3.76 -10.47
CA VAL A 2 -27.70 4.87 -10.26
C VAL A 2 -27.31 5.02 -8.79
N ASP A 3 -28.27 5.05 -7.87
CA ASP A 3 -28.01 5.19 -6.42
C ASP A 3 -27.20 4.01 -5.85
N PHE A 4 -27.40 2.81 -6.35
CA PHE A 4 -26.61 1.64 -5.97
C PHE A 4 -25.16 1.83 -6.40
N VAL A 5 -24.90 2.21 -7.65
CA VAL A 5 -23.54 2.45 -8.17
C VAL A 5 -22.86 3.57 -7.39
N LEU A 6 -23.55 4.70 -7.16
CA LEU A 6 -23.01 5.81 -6.37
C LEU A 6 -22.69 5.39 -4.93
N SER A 7 -23.55 4.57 -4.31
CA SER A 7 -23.30 4.05 -2.96
C SER A 7 -22.11 3.10 -2.88
N VAL A 8 -21.85 2.31 -3.92
CA VAL A 8 -20.67 1.45 -4.02
C VAL A 8 -19.42 2.31 -4.18
N LEU A 9 -19.43 3.26 -5.11
CA LEU A 9 -18.29 4.15 -5.37
C LEU A 9 -17.87 4.96 -4.13
N ARG A 10 -18.84 5.46 -3.36
CA ARG A 10 -18.56 6.18 -2.10
C ARG A 10 -17.75 5.36 -1.09
N VAL A 11 -18.01 4.07 -1.00
CA VAL A 11 -17.33 3.19 -0.05
C VAL A 11 -16.07 2.57 -0.67
N ALA A 12 -16.03 2.45 -1.99
CA ALA A 12 -14.88 1.90 -2.73
C ALA A 12 -13.61 2.75 -2.55
N ILE A 13 -13.75 4.07 -2.50
CA ILE A 13 -12.61 5.00 -2.33
C ILE A 13 -11.94 4.78 -0.97
N PRO A 14 -12.61 4.90 0.19
CA PRO A 14 -11.98 4.59 1.47
C PRO A 14 -11.48 3.15 1.57
N ALA A 15 -12.22 2.18 1.01
CA ALA A 15 -11.81 0.77 1.03
C ALA A 15 -10.54 0.49 0.21
N GLY A 16 -10.32 1.22 -0.89
CA GLY A 16 -9.14 1.11 -1.75
C GLY A 16 -7.94 1.95 -1.27
N THR A 17 -8.16 2.93 -0.41
CA THR A 17 -7.09 3.84 0.05
C THR A 17 -5.91 3.13 0.73
N PRO A 18 -6.10 2.11 1.60
CA PRO A 18 -4.98 1.35 2.15
C PRO A 18 -4.15 0.65 1.07
N LEU A 19 -4.83 0.11 0.04
CA LEU A 19 -4.17 -0.52 -1.11
C LEU A 19 -3.41 0.52 -1.92
N LEU A 20 -3.98 1.72 -2.11
CA LEU A 20 -3.33 2.81 -2.84
C LEU A 20 -2.03 3.24 -2.14
N PHE A 21 -2.06 3.47 -0.82
CA PHE A 21 -0.85 3.78 -0.06
C PHE A 21 0.22 2.70 -0.26
N GLY A 22 -0.12 1.44 -0.01
CA GLY A 22 0.83 0.33 -0.19
C GLY A 22 1.40 0.27 -1.61
N THR A 23 0.53 0.37 -2.63
CA THR A 23 0.96 0.28 -4.05
C THR A 23 1.85 1.46 -4.45
N LEU A 24 1.53 2.70 -4.02
CA LEU A 24 2.39 3.85 -4.27
C LEU A 24 3.78 3.66 -3.67
N GLY A 25 3.86 3.09 -2.47
CA GLY A 25 5.12 2.76 -1.81
C GLY A 25 5.89 1.69 -2.56
N GLU A 26 5.22 0.59 -2.91
CA GLU A 26 5.85 -0.55 -3.60
C GLU A 26 6.31 -0.20 -5.01
N VAL A 27 5.58 0.64 -5.74
CA VAL A 27 6.06 1.19 -7.03
C VAL A 27 7.46 1.80 -6.88
N TYR A 28 7.74 2.54 -5.82
CA TYR A 28 9.05 3.14 -5.59
C TYR A 28 10.10 2.13 -5.15
N ALA A 29 9.75 1.18 -4.27
CA ALA A 29 10.65 0.12 -3.84
C ALA A 29 11.07 -0.75 -5.03
N GLU A 30 10.12 -1.25 -5.81
CA GLU A 30 10.40 -2.10 -6.97
C GLU A 30 11.09 -1.32 -8.12
N ARG A 31 10.77 -0.04 -8.33
CA ARG A 31 11.50 0.82 -9.29
C ARG A 31 12.96 1.04 -8.92
N SER A 32 13.38 0.79 -7.67
CA SER A 32 14.78 0.74 -7.26
C SER A 32 15.45 -0.62 -7.43
N GLY A 33 14.69 -1.64 -7.85
CA GLY A 33 15.13 -3.02 -7.99
C GLY A 33 14.96 -3.89 -6.74
N VAL A 34 14.20 -3.44 -5.73
CA VAL A 34 13.95 -4.20 -4.50
C VAL A 34 12.49 -4.58 -4.38
N LEU A 35 12.20 -5.88 -4.40
CA LEU A 35 10.88 -6.46 -4.15
C LEU A 35 10.65 -6.60 -2.64
N ASN A 36 9.49 -6.18 -2.14
CA ASN A 36 9.18 -6.26 -0.73
C ASN A 36 7.90 -7.06 -0.44
N LEU A 37 8.03 -8.35 -0.23
CA LEU A 37 6.90 -9.20 0.19
C LEU A 37 6.52 -9.02 1.67
N GLY A 38 7.21 -8.15 2.41
CA GLY A 38 6.94 -7.81 3.81
C GLY A 38 5.81 -6.80 4.01
N ILE A 39 5.20 -6.29 2.94
CA ILE A 39 4.17 -5.24 3.00
C ILE A 39 3.00 -5.64 3.89
N GLU A 40 2.52 -6.88 3.84
CA GLU A 40 1.42 -7.35 4.70
C GLU A 40 1.79 -7.19 6.18
N GLY A 41 3.02 -7.59 6.54
CA GLY A 41 3.55 -7.41 7.90
C GLY A 41 3.70 -5.95 8.30
N MET A 42 4.14 -5.08 7.38
CA MET A 42 4.27 -3.65 7.63
C MET A 42 2.90 -2.97 7.78
N MET A 43 1.92 -3.34 6.97
CA MET A 43 0.56 -2.82 7.06
C MET A 43 -0.09 -3.22 8.38
N ILE A 44 -0.04 -4.50 8.79
CA ILE A 44 -0.67 -4.95 10.03
C ILE A 44 0.01 -4.33 11.26
N MET A 45 1.34 -4.18 11.24
CA MET A 45 2.08 -3.48 12.29
C MET A 45 1.75 -1.98 12.34
N GLY A 46 1.57 -1.34 11.18
CA GLY A 46 1.06 0.03 11.09
C GLY A 46 -0.33 0.16 11.70
N ALA A 47 -1.23 -0.78 11.42
CA ALA A 47 -2.58 -0.79 11.96
C ALA A 47 -2.60 -0.90 13.48
N ILE A 48 -1.88 -1.87 14.07
CA ILE A 48 -1.83 -2.04 15.53
C ILE A 48 -1.13 -0.90 16.23
N THR A 49 -0.02 -0.40 15.67
CA THR A 49 0.74 0.70 16.28
C THR A 49 -0.07 2.01 16.23
N GLY A 50 -0.69 2.30 15.08
CA GLY A 50 -1.59 3.44 14.92
C GLY A 50 -2.72 3.42 15.93
N PHE A 51 -3.43 2.30 16.04
CA PHE A 51 -4.50 2.13 17.02
C PHE A 51 -3.99 2.26 18.47
N GLY A 52 -2.91 1.55 18.81
CA GLY A 52 -2.36 1.53 20.16
C GLY A 52 -1.86 2.90 20.64
N VAL A 53 -1.15 3.64 19.79
CA VAL A 53 -0.70 5.01 20.11
C VAL A 53 -1.88 5.96 20.23
N THR A 54 -2.86 5.87 19.34
CA THR A 54 -4.10 6.67 19.44
C THR A 54 -4.86 6.36 20.73
N HIS A 55 -4.96 5.08 21.08
CA HIS A 55 -5.64 4.66 22.31
C HIS A 55 -4.93 5.18 23.57
N ALA A 56 -3.60 5.15 23.58
CA ALA A 56 -2.79 5.60 24.72
C ALA A 56 -2.73 7.12 24.87
N THR A 57 -2.74 7.87 23.77
CA THR A 57 -2.54 9.33 23.77
C THR A 57 -3.80 10.16 23.56
N GLY A 58 -4.88 9.54 23.09
CA GLY A 58 -6.08 10.24 22.63
C GLY A 58 -5.89 11.05 21.31
N ASN A 59 -4.70 11.03 20.73
CA ASN A 59 -4.36 11.80 19.54
C ASN A 59 -4.18 10.91 18.32
N VAL A 60 -5.12 11.00 17.37
CA VAL A 60 -5.12 10.18 16.16
C VAL A 60 -3.95 10.48 15.23
N TRP A 61 -3.46 11.73 15.19
CA TRP A 61 -2.33 12.11 14.33
C TRP A 61 -1.01 11.52 14.80
N LEU A 62 -0.82 11.40 16.12
CA LEU A 62 0.32 10.65 16.65
C LEU A 62 0.23 9.17 16.27
N GLY A 63 -0.99 8.62 16.24
CA GLY A 63 -1.22 7.27 15.74
C GLY A 63 -0.83 7.11 14.26
N VAL A 64 -1.21 8.06 13.42
CA VAL A 64 -0.85 8.07 11.98
C VAL A 64 0.67 8.13 11.79
N VAL A 65 1.34 9.03 12.52
CA VAL A 65 2.82 9.14 12.45
C VAL A 65 3.49 7.86 12.95
N ALA A 66 3.01 7.28 14.04
CA ALA A 66 3.55 6.04 14.59
C ALA A 66 3.35 4.85 13.62
N ALA A 67 2.20 4.77 12.95
CA ALA A 67 1.93 3.77 11.91
C ALA A 67 2.93 3.89 10.74
N ALA A 68 3.15 5.10 10.25
CA ALA A 68 4.12 5.39 9.20
C ALA A 68 5.56 5.01 9.61
N LEU A 69 5.96 5.40 10.81
CA LEU A 69 7.30 5.13 11.32
C LEU A 69 7.57 3.64 11.52
N VAL A 70 6.64 2.88 12.09
CA VAL A 70 6.83 1.44 12.30
C VAL A 70 6.92 0.70 10.97
N GLY A 71 6.11 1.08 9.96
CA GLY A 71 6.22 0.53 8.62
C GLY A 71 7.60 0.81 8.00
N GLY A 72 8.08 2.05 8.12
CA GLY A 72 9.43 2.45 7.67
C GLY A 72 10.55 1.70 8.38
N LEU A 73 10.46 1.51 9.71
CA LEU A 73 11.46 0.76 10.48
C LEU A 73 11.55 -0.71 10.07
N LEU A 74 10.40 -1.36 9.85
CA LEU A 74 10.37 -2.73 9.33
C LEU A 74 10.93 -2.81 7.90
N ALA A 75 10.68 -1.78 7.09
CA ALA A 75 11.27 -1.69 5.77
C ALA A 75 12.79 -1.50 5.79
N LEU A 76 13.34 -0.77 6.77
CA LEU A 76 14.79 -0.69 6.96
C LEU A 76 15.40 -2.05 7.32
N LEU A 77 14.70 -2.86 8.12
CA LEU A 77 15.13 -4.24 8.39
C LEU A 77 15.15 -5.07 7.11
N HIS A 78 14.12 -4.94 6.25
CA HIS A 78 14.10 -5.57 4.93
C HIS A 78 15.22 -5.06 4.03
N ALA A 79 15.46 -3.75 3.98
CA ALA A 79 16.56 -3.17 3.22
C ALA A 79 17.92 -3.67 3.71
N PHE A 80 18.13 -3.78 5.00
CA PHE A 80 19.35 -4.31 5.57
C PHE A 80 19.61 -5.77 5.12
N THR A 81 18.60 -6.63 5.21
CA THR A 81 18.74 -8.03 4.80
C THR A 81 18.87 -8.19 3.28
N SER A 82 18.09 -7.45 2.49
CA SER A 82 18.04 -7.59 1.03
C SER A 82 19.13 -6.81 0.29
N VAL A 83 19.49 -5.61 0.76
CA VAL A 83 20.47 -4.75 0.08
C VAL A 83 21.87 -4.91 0.67
N THR A 84 22.02 -4.90 2.00
CA THR A 84 23.33 -5.01 2.65
C THR A 84 23.81 -6.46 2.75
N LEU A 85 22.99 -7.35 3.31
CA LEU A 85 23.32 -8.76 3.45
C LEU A 85 23.08 -9.57 2.16
N ARG A 86 22.40 -8.99 1.18
CA ARG A 86 22.12 -9.61 -0.13
C ARG A 86 21.36 -10.94 -0.03
N VAL A 87 20.57 -11.10 1.03
CA VAL A 87 19.70 -12.27 1.21
C VAL A 87 18.59 -12.24 0.17
N ASN A 88 18.04 -13.39 -0.17
CA ASN A 88 16.90 -13.47 -1.08
C ASN A 88 15.75 -12.60 -0.59
N GLN A 89 15.31 -11.65 -1.43
CA GLN A 89 14.33 -10.63 -1.09
C GLN A 89 12.96 -11.22 -0.75
N VAL A 90 12.59 -12.32 -1.44
CA VAL A 90 11.33 -13.05 -1.19
C VAL A 90 11.34 -13.65 0.22
N VAL A 91 12.41 -14.35 0.58
CA VAL A 91 12.53 -14.98 1.90
C VAL A 91 12.55 -13.94 3.01
N SER A 92 13.30 -12.84 2.83
CA SER A 92 13.34 -11.72 3.77
C SER A 92 11.96 -11.10 3.98
N GLY A 93 11.24 -10.82 2.87
CA GLY A 93 9.90 -10.24 2.92
C GLY A 93 8.87 -11.17 3.59
N LEU A 94 8.88 -12.46 3.26
CA LEU A 94 8.02 -13.46 3.90
C LEU A 94 8.28 -13.56 5.41
N GLY A 95 9.56 -13.57 5.81
CA GLY A 95 9.94 -13.55 7.22
C GLY A 95 9.39 -12.33 7.96
N LEU A 96 9.45 -11.15 7.33
CA LEU A 96 8.86 -9.93 7.88
C LEU A 96 7.34 -9.96 7.95
N THR A 97 6.68 -10.56 6.97
CA THR A 97 5.23 -10.75 7.01
C THR A 97 4.84 -11.61 8.22
N MET A 98 5.51 -12.74 8.42
CA MET A 98 5.26 -13.63 9.57
C MET A 98 5.57 -12.93 10.90
N LEU A 99 6.69 -12.20 10.97
CA LEU A 99 7.05 -11.40 12.14
C LEU A 99 5.96 -10.35 12.45
N GLY A 100 5.52 -9.60 11.44
CA GLY A 100 4.48 -8.58 11.59
C GLY A 100 3.15 -9.16 12.05
N LEU A 101 2.70 -10.27 11.46
CA LEU A 101 1.49 -10.98 11.88
C LEU A 101 1.59 -11.48 13.33
N GLY A 102 2.70 -12.12 13.69
CA GLY A 102 2.91 -12.62 15.05
C GLY A 102 2.96 -11.52 16.10
N LEU A 103 3.76 -10.46 15.84
CA LEU A 103 3.89 -9.32 16.76
C LEU A 103 2.57 -8.56 16.89
N SER A 104 1.87 -8.33 15.79
CA SER A 104 0.58 -7.62 15.82
C SER A 104 -0.47 -8.39 16.60
N GLY A 105 -0.55 -9.71 16.44
CA GLY A 105 -1.44 -10.57 17.24
C GLY A 105 -1.11 -10.52 18.72
N MET A 106 0.18 -10.58 19.08
CA MET A 106 0.63 -10.50 20.48
C MET A 106 0.32 -9.13 21.11
N LEU A 107 0.72 -8.04 20.44
CA LEU A 107 0.53 -6.67 20.93
C LEU A 107 -0.95 -6.27 20.92
N GLY A 108 -1.70 -6.79 19.96
CA GLY A 108 -3.09 -6.45 19.74
C GLY A 108 -4.09 -7.08 20.70
N LYS A 109 -3.73 -8.18 21.39
CA LYS A 109 -4.64 -8.90 22.31
C LYS A 109 -5.35 -7.98 23.29
N ARG A 110 -4.63 -7.01 23.87
CA ARG A 110 -5.17 -6.06 24.86
C ARG A 110 -6.18 -5.06 24.28
N TYR A 111 -6.22 -4.91 22.97
CA TYR A 111 -7.10 -3.95 22.29
C TYR A 111 -8.34 -4.59 21.65
N ILE A 112 -8.45 -5.91 21.68
CA ILE A 112 -9.64 -6.63 21.17
C ILE A 112 -10.86 -6.19 21.93
N GLY A 113 -11.89 -5.70 21.21
CA GLY A 113 -13.14 -5.22 21.81
C GLY A 113 -13.05 -3.84 22.47
N GLN A 114 -11.88 -3.18 22.46
CA GLN A 114 -11.75 -1.83 22.99
C GLN A 114 -12.25 -0.79 21.96
N PRO A 115 -13.05 0.21 22.40
CA PRO A 115 -13.45 1.28 21.53
C PRO A 115 -12.24 2.17 21.19
N PRO A 116 -12.20 2.79 20.00
CA PRO A 116 -11.14 3.72 19.67
C PRO A 116 -11.24 4.99 20.53
N ALA A 117 -10.13 5.45 21.12
CA ALA A 117 -10.09 6.70 21.88
C ALA A 117 -10.32 7.94 20.99
N ALA A 118 -9.86 7.86 19.73
CA ALA A 118 -10.09 8.85 18.68
C ALA A 118 -10.09 8.18 17.32
N ARG A 119 -10.68 8.82 16.31
CA ARG A 119 -10.71 8.35 14.92
C ARG A 119 -10.57 9.50 13.95
N LEU A 120 -10.12 9.25 12.75
CA LEU A 120 -10.17 10.20 11.66
C LEU A 120 -11.61 10.26 11.14
N GLY A 121 -12.25 11.40 11.34
CA GLY A 121 -13.57 11.66 10.78
C GLY A 121 -13.51 12.19 9.35
N ALA A 122 -14.62 12.09 8.64
CA ALA A 122 -14.74 12.72 7.33
C ALA A 122 -14.67 14.25 7.47
N VAL A 123 -13.86 14.88 6.64
CA VAL A 123 -13.76 16.33 6.48
C VAL A 123 -14.62 16.72 5.30
N THR A 124 -15.58 17.63 5.54
CA THR A 124 -16.38 18.24 4.47
C THR A 124 -15.62 19.44 3.92
N LEU A 125 -15.30 19.42 2.64
CA LEU A 125 -14.71 20.58 1.98
C LEU A 125 -15.82 21.61 1.68
N PRO A 126 -15.76 22.83 2.26
CA PRO A 126 -16.77 23.84 2.03
C PRO A 126 -16.97 24.11 0.54
N VAL A 127 -18.20 24.41 0.11
CA VAL A 127 -18.60 24.67 -1.28
C VAL A 127 -18.53 23.42 -2.18
N LEU A 128 -17.47 22.61 -2.15
CA LEU A 128 -17.31 21.43 -2.99
C LEU A 128 -18.18 20.25 -2.52
N SER A 129 -18.40 20.12 -1.22
CA SER A 129 -19.26 19.07 -0.66
C SER A 129 -20.76 19.30 -0.92
N ASP A 130 -21.16 20.52 -1.33
CA ASP A 130 -22.56 20.87 -1.61
C ASP A 130 -22.94 20.65 -3.07
N LEU A 131 -21.98 20.30 -3.93
CA LEU A 131 -22.26 19.95 -5.33
C LEU A 131 -23.13 18.70 -5.40
N PRO A 132 -24.25 18.72 -6.14
CA PRO A 132 -25.12 17.57 -6.29
C PRO A 132 -24.35 16.39 -6.90
N VAL A 133 -24.47 15.21 -6.31
CA VAL A 133 -23.79 13.94 -6.68
C VAL A 133 -22.27 13.98 -6.44
N LEU A 134 -21.53 14.93 -7.03
CA LEU A 134 -20.05 15.01 -6.92
C LEU A 134 -19.59 15.34 -5.50
N GLY A 135 -20.31 16.22 -4.79
CA GLY A 135 -19.98 16.62 -3.43
C GLY A 135 -19.94 15.43 -2.47
N SER A 136 -20.96 14.60 -2.56
CA SER A 136 -21.07 13.41 -1.71
C SER A 136 -20.16 12.25 -2.14
N LEU A 137 -19.70 12.24 -3.39
CA LEU A 137 -18.88 11.18 -3.96
C LEU A 137 -17.38 11.40 -3.74
N PHE A 138 -16.91 12.65 -3.73
CA PHE A 138 -15.49 12.97 -3.71
C PHE A 138 -15.03 13.90 -2.57
N PHE A 139 -15.97 14.61 -1.90
CA PHE A 139 -15.61 15.71 -0.99
C PHE A 139 -16.06 15.48 0.46
N ARG A 140 -16.28 14.22 0.87
CA ARG A 140 -16.67 13.83 2.25
C ARG A 140 -15.90 12.61 2.71
N PHE A 141 -14.55 12.71 2.71
CA PHE A 141 -13.66 11.65 3.13
C PHE A 141 -12.77 12.08 4.29
N ASP A 142 -12.13 11.11 4.91
CA ASP A 142 -11.09 11.38 5.91
C ASP A 142 -9.82 11.98 5.27
N PRO A 143 -8.98 12.68 6.07
CA PRO A 143 -7.79 13.36 5.56
C PRO A 143 -6.79 12.45 4.86
N LEU A 144 -6.70 11.16 5.25
CA LEU A 144 -5.76 10.22 4.62
C LEU A 144 -6.20 9.82 3.21
N VAL A 145 -7.50 9.78 2.93
CA VAL A 145 -8.00 9.60 1.56
C VAL A 145 -7.53 10.74 0.67
N TYR A 146 -7.69 12.00 1.12
CA TYR A 146 -7.21 13.15 0.34
C TYR A 146 -5.70 13.14 0.18
N LEU A 147 -4.96 12.80 1.24
CA LEU A 147 -3.50 12.65 1.17
C LEU A 147 -3.10 11.61 0.11
N ALA A 148 -3.74 10.44 0.10
CA ALA A 148 -3.44 9.38 -0.87
C ALA A 148 -3.67 9.85 -2.31
N VAL A 149 -4.81 10.54 -2.57
CA VAL A 149 -5.14 11.07 -3.90
C VAL A 149 -4.15 12.14 -4.35
N ILE A 150 -3.76 13.05 -3.45
CA ILE A 150 -2.77 14.11 -3.75
C ILE A 150 -1.38 13.51 -3.99
N LEU A 151 -1.03 12.45 -3.27
CA LEU A 151 0.27 11.78 -3.46
C LEU A 151 0.41 11.17 -4.86
N VAL A 152 -0.67 10.76 -5.52
CA VAL A 152 -0.59 10.17 -6.86
C VAL A 152 0.08 11.11 -7.87
N PRO A 153 -0.43 12.32 -8.16
CA PRO A 153 0.21 13.22 -9.10
C PRO A 153 1.59 13.70 -8.61
N VAL A 154 1.77 13.87 -7.30
CA VAL A 154 3.07 14.28 -6.74
C VAL A 154 4.12 13.19 -6.98
N LEU A 155 3.82 11.94 -6.66
CA LEU A 155 4.74 10.83 -6.85
C LEU A 155 4.95 10.53 -8.33
N TRP A 156 3.92 10.65 -9.17
CA TRP A 156 4.06 10.55 -10.61
C TRP A 156 5.04 11.62 -11.14
N PHE A 157 4.88 12.88 -10.70
CA PHE A 157 5.77 13.96 -11.07
C PHE A 157 7.21 13.71 -10.61
N VAL A 158 7.39 13.30 -9.34
CA VAL A 158 8.71 12.95 -8.78
C VAL A 158 9.36 11.85 -9.60
N LEU A 159 8.61 10.77 -9.92
CA LEU A 159 9.14 9.61 -10.63
C LEU A 159 9.55 9.92 -12.07
N TYR A 160 8.77 10.74 -12.80
CA TYR A 160 8.96 10.94 -14.24
C TYR A 160 9.56 12.30 -14.62
N LYS A 161 9.49 13.30 -13.76
CA LYS A 161 9.86 14.68 -14.10
C LYS A 161 11.02 15.25 -13.28
N THR A 162 11.56 14.49 -12.30
CA THR A 162 12.67 14.96 -11.47
C THR A 162 13.96 14.15 -11.68
N ARG A 163 15.09 14.74 -11.31
CA ARG A 163 16.41 14.06 -11.32
C ARG A 163 16.42 12.86 -10.41
N TRP A 164 15.77 12.94 -9.24
CA TRP A 164 15.68 11.83 -8.30
C TRP A 164 14.93 10.63 -8.90
N GLY A 165 13.83 10.88 -9.62
CA GLY A 165 13.10 9.82 -10.31
C GLY A 165 13.91 9.16 -11.43
N VAL A 166 14.73 9.91 -12.16
CA VAL A 166 15.68 9.34 -13.13
C VAL A 166 16.70 8.46 -12.42
N THR A 167 17.32 8.96 -11.33
CA THR A 167 18.28 8.19 -10.52
C THR A 167 17.66 6.89 -9.99
N LEU A 168 16.45 6.96 -9.43
CA LEU A 168 15.75 5.79 -8.91
C LEU A 168 15.55 4.72 -10.00
N ARG A 169 15.04 5.14 -11.18
CA ARG A 169 14.80 4.21 -12.30
C ARG A 169 16.10 3.65 -12.87
N SER A 170 17.17 4.45 -12.99
CA SER A 170 18.46 3.94 -13.48
C SER A 170 19.06 2.89 -12.54
N VAL A 171 18.91 3.05 -11.22
CA VAL A 171 19.31 2.04 -10.23
C VAL A 171 18.51 0.74 -10.39
N GLY A 172 17.23 0.83 -10.72
CA GLY A 172 16.39 -0.36 -10.96
C GLY A 172 16.62 -1.03 -12.31
N GLU A 173 17.06 -0.29 -13.33
CA GLU A 173 17.34 -0.86 -14.66
C GLU A 173 18.75 -1.46 -14.70
N ASN A 174 19.78 -0.68 -14.32
CA ASN A 174 21.17 -1.12 -14.34
C ASN A 174 21.96 -0.49 -13.18
N PRO A 175 22.02 -1.14 -12.02
CA PRO A 175 22.70 -0.61 -10.85
C PRO A 175 24.20 -0.43 -11.07
N ALA A 176 24.85 -1.29 -11.87
CA ALA A 176 26.28 -1.17 -12.16
C ALA A 176 26.58 0.08 -13.00
N ALA A 177 25.77 0.33 -14.03
CA ALA A 177 25.92 1.56 -14.81
C ALA A 177 25.62 2.82 -13.99
N ALA A 178 24.63 2.78 -13.10
CA ALA A 178 24.32 3.89 -12.20
C ALA A 178 25.48 4.17 -11.21
N ASP A 179 26.10 3.12 -10.65
CA ASP A 179 27.27 3.24 -9.75
C ASP A 179 28.50 3.81 -10.50
N ALA A 180 28.75 3.36 -11.73
CA ALA A 180 29.84 3.89 -12.57
C ALA A 180 29.69 5.39 -12.85
N LEU A 181 28.45 5.91 -12.83
CA LEU A 181 28.15 7.35 -12.96
C LEU A 181 28.17 8.08 -11.60
N GLY A 182 28.60 7.43 -10.51
CA GLY A 182 28.73 8.00 -9.17
C GLY A 182 27.42 8.00 -8.34
N VAL A 183 26.40 7.27 -8.76
CA VAL A 183 25.16 7.12 -7.97
C VAL A 183 25.38 6.14 -6.81
N ASN A 184 25.06 6.53 -5.60
CA ASN A 184 25.07 5.63 -4.45
C ASN A 184 23.85 4.67 -4.50
N VAL A 185 24.01 3.53 -5.15
CA VAL A 185 22.95 2.52 -5.37
C VAL A 185 22.35 2.05 -4.04
N VAL A 186 23.19 1.80 -3.03
CA VAL A 186 22.74 1.33 -1.71
C VAL A 186 21.83 2.36 -1.06
N ALA A 187 22.25 3.63 -1.01
CA ALA A 187 21.43 4.69 -0.42
C ALA A 187 20.09 4.87 -1.13
N VAL A 188 20.08 4.81 -2.47
CA VAL A 188 18.84 4.94 -3.27
C VAL A 188 17.88 3.79 -2.96
N ARG A 189 18.38 2.54 -2.92
CA ARG A 189 17.57 1.37 -2.56
C ARG A 189 17.02 1.46 -1.15
N TYR A 190 17.84 1.85 -0.16
CA TYR A 190 17.39 2.04 1.22
C TYR A 190 16.29 3.09 1.35
N LEU A 191 16.46 4.25 0.70
CA LEU A 191 15.46 5.32 0.72
C LEU A 191 14.14 4.89 0.07
N ALA A 192 14.21 4.19 -1.05
CA ALA A 192 13.03 3.72 -1.76
C ALA A 192 12.25 2.67 -0.94
N VAL A 193 12.97 1.70 -0.35
CA VAL A 193 12.36 0.66 0.49
C VAL A 193 11.80 1.25 1.78
N PHE A 194 12.53 2.18 2.44
CA PHE A 194 12.02 2.91 3.60
C PHE A 194 10.73 3.66 3.29
N PHE A 195 10.70 4.40 2.18
CA PHE A 195 9.50 5.08 1.70
C PHE A 195 8.35 4.08 1.47
N GLY A 196 8.64 2.93 0.85
CA GLY A 196 7.69 1.84 0.66
C GLY A 196 7.04 1.40 1.96
N GLY A 197 7.86 1.19 3.00
CA GLY A 197 7.38 0.81 4.32
C GLY A 197 6.58 1.90 5.04
N VAL A 198 6.98 3.17 4.91
CA VAL A 198 6.21 4.31 5.44
C VAL A 198 4.80 4.32 4.83
N MET A 199 4.70 4.15 3.52
CA MET A 199 3.42 4.10 2.81
C MET A 199 2.59 2.87 3.21
N ALA A 200 3.21 1.70 3.36
CA ALA A 200 2.53 0.50 3.84
C ALA A 200 1.99 0.69 5.28
N GLY A 201 2.81 1.29 6.16
CA GLY A 201 2.40 1.65 7.52
C GLY A 201 1.21 2.62 7.54
N LEU A 202 1.22 3.65 6.68
CA LEU A 202 0.09 4.58 6.51
C LEU A 202 -1.17 3.84 6.03
N GLY A 203 -1.05 2.91 5.08
CA GLY A 203 -2.16 2.07 4.64
C GLY A 203 -2.77 1.26 5.79
N GLY A 204 -1.92 0.67 6.63
CA GLY A 204 -2.36 -0.02 7.84
C GLY A 204 -3.01 0.91 8.86
N GLY A 205 -2.40 2.07 9.13
CA GLY A 205 -2.97 3.09 10.01
C GLY A 205 -4.33 3.60 9.54
N HIS A 206 -4.51 3.79 8.23
CA HIS A 206 -5.82 4.15 7.67
C HIS A 206 -6.88 3.08 7.95
N LEU A 207 -6.53 1.79 7.84
CA LEU A 207 -7.47 0.71 8.17
C LEU A 207 -8.00 0.81 9.60
N SER A 208 -7.12 0.99 10.59
CA SER A 208 -7.48 0.95 12.01
C SER A 208 -7.96 2.30 12.60
N LEU A 209 -7.65 3.43 11.94
CA LEU A 209 -7.96 4.78 12.45
C LEU A 209 -9.09 5.50 11.70
N ALA A 210 -9.38 5.08 10.45
CA ALA A 210 -10.35 5.73 9.60
C ALA A 210 -11.39 4.77 9.03
N TYR A 211 -10.95 3.77 8.24
CA TYR A 211 -11.86 2.89 7.50
C TYR A 211 -12.64 1.94 8.41
N THR A 212 -11.95 1.26 9.32
CA THR A 212 -12.57 0.42 10.36
C THR A 212 -11.97 0.82 11.70
N PRO A 213 -12.49 1.88 12.37
CA PRO A 213 -11.90 2.44 13.58
C PRO A 213 -12.00 1.44 14.74
N ALA A 214 -11.17 0.43 14.72
CA ALA A 214 -11.09 -0.67 15.69
C ALA A 214 -9.78 -1.44 15.48
N TRP A 215 -9.39 -2.22 16.48
CA TRP A 215 -8.39 -3.25 16.28
C TRP A 215 -9.09 -4.62 16.15
N ILE A 216 -8.79 -5.29 15.05
CA ILE A 216 -9.24 -6.66 14.77
C ILE A 216 -8.01 -7.45 14.34
N GLU A 217 -7.77 -8.61 14.93
CA GLU A 217 -6.65 -9.47 14.56
C GLU A 217 -6.75 -9.86 13.07
N GLY A 218 -5.64 -9.72 12.37
CA GLY A 218 -5.59 -10.01 10.93
C GLY A 218 -6.40 -9.06 10.05
N MET A 219 -6.71 -7.82 10.50
CA MET A 219 -7.59 -6.90 9.78
C MET A 219 -7.11 -6.47 8.38
N THR A 220 -5.84 -6.64 8.06
CA THR A 220 -5.31 -6.42 6.70
C THR A 220 -5.83 -7.47 5.72
N ALA A 221 -6.08 -8.71 6.20
CA ALA A 221 -6.70 -9.81 5.46
C ALA A 221 -6.08 -10.02 4.06
N GLY A 222 -4.76 -9.97 3.95
CA GLY A 222 -4.04 -10.17 2.70
C GLY A 222 -3.96 -8.92 1.80
N ALA A 223 -4.30 -7.73 2.31
CA ALA A 223 -4.22 -6.48 1.56
C ALA A 223 -2.81 -6.23 1.00
N GLY A 224 -1.76 -6.58 1.74
CA GLY A 224 -0.37 -6.45 1.26
C GLY A 224 -0.05 -7.34 0.06
N TRP A 225 -0.62 -8.54 -0.02
CA TRP A 225 -0.48 -9.40 -1.20
C TRP A 225 -1.19 -8.81 -2.42
N ILE A 226 -2.36 -8.19 -2.21
CA ILE A 226 -3.08 -7.47 -3.26
C ILE A 226 -2.26 -6.27 -3.74
N VAL A 227 -1.55 -5.57 -2.86
CA VAL A 227 -0.66 -4.44 -3.20
C VAL A 227 0.42 -4.87 -4.19
N ILE A 228 1.08 -6.01 -3.96
CA ILE A 228 2.11 -6.54 -4.88
C ILE A 228 1.51 -6.79 -6.27
N ALA A 229 0.37 -7.47 -6.32
CA ALA A 229 -0.33 -7.71 -7.58
C ALA A 229 -0.77 -6.41 -8.26
N LEU A 230 -1.21 -5.42 -7.49
CA LEU A 230 -1.59 -4.10 -7.98
C LEU A 230 -0.39 -3.33 -8.55
N THR A 231 0.80 -3.48 -7.98
CA THR A 231 2.03 -2.85 -8.49
C THR A 231 2.35 -3.35 -9.90
N ILE A 232 2.22 -4.68 -10.12
CA ILE A 232 2.37 -5.29 -11.45
C ILE A 232 1.25 -4.82 -12.40
N PHE A 233 0.00 -4.81 -11.95
CA PHE A 233 -1.14 -4.32 -12.74
C PHE A 233 -0.97 -2.85 -13.13
N ALA A 234 -0.51 -2.02 -12.22
CA ALA A 234 -0.23 -0.62 -12.47
C ALA A 234 1.00 -0.40 -13.38
N MET A 235 1.73 -1.45 -13.74
CA MET A 235 2.98 -1.35 -14.50
C MET A 235 3.96 -0.35 -13.86
N TRP A 236 4.07 -0.38 -12.52
CA TRP A 236 4.91 0.54 -11.74
C TRP A 236 4.62 2.03 -12.02
N ASP A 237 3.37 2.37 -12.31
CA ASP A 237 2.92 3.74 -12.57
C ASP A 237 1.93 4.22 -11.50
N PRO A 238 2.22 5.33 -10.78
CA PRO A 238 1.35 5.84 -9.72
C PRO A 238 -0.08 6.21 -10.18
N ALA A 239 -0.26 6.69 -11.40
CA ALA A 239 -1.58 7.07 -11.90
C ALA A 239 -2.45 5.83 -12.16
N ARG A 240 -1.84 4.74 -12.66
CA ARG A 240 -2.53 3.45 -12.85
C ARG A 240 -2.80 2.76 -11.51
N ALA A 241 -1.91 2.94 -10.52
CA ALA A 241 -2.10 2.45 -9.17
C ALA A 241 -3.40 2.98 -8.54
N LEU A 242 -3.75 4.27 -8.78
CA LEU A 242 -5.02 4.86 -8.33
C LEU A 242 -6.22 4.09 -8.86
N VAL A 243 -6.24 3.83 -10.17
CA VAL A 243 -7.35 3.12 -10.83
C VAL A 243 -7.47 1.70 -10.29
N GLY A 244 -6.35 0.99 -10.21
CA GLY A 244 -6.30 -0.38 -9.68
C GLY A 244 -6.77 -0.46 -8.23
N ALA A 245 -6.23 0.40 -7.35
CA ALA A 245 -6.57 0.39 -5.93
C ALA A 245 -8.07 0.61 -5.68
N TYR A 246 -8.69 1.55 -6.40
CA TYR A 246 -10.12 1.82 -6.23
C TYR A 246 -11.02 0.79 -6.91
N LEU A 247 -10.56 0.15 -7.98
CA LEU A 247 -11.23 -1.01 -8.56
C LEU A 247 -11.28 -2.17 -7.57
N PHE A 248 -10.15 -2.50 -6.94
CA PHE A 248 -10.09 -3.53 -5.89
C PHE A 248 -10.86 -3.14 -4.63
N GLY A 249 -10.83 -1.86 -4.24
CA GLY A 249 -11.70 -1.32 -3.19
C GLY A 249 -13.18 -1.53 -3.51
N GLY A 250 -13.58 -1.29 -4.76
CA GLY A 250 -14.93 -1.56 -5.25
C GLY A 250 -15.34 -3.03 -5.18
N VAL A 251 -14.46 -3.94 -5.58
CA VAL A 251 -14.69 -5.40 -5.47
C VAL A 251 -14.86 -5.82 -4.01
N ARG A 252 -14.05 -5.28 -3.10
CA ARG A 252 -14.18 -5.54 -1.66
C ARG A 252 -15.53 -5.05 -1.12
N VAL A 253 -16.00 -3.88 -1.54
CA VAL A 253 -17.33 -3.37 -1.16
C VAL A 253 -18.45 -4.23 -1.75
N LEU A 254 -18.32 -4.61 -3.02
CA LEU A 254 -19.30 -5.46 -3.69
C LEU A 254 -19.44 -6.81 -2.98
N GLN A 255 -18.33 -7.40 -2.53
CA GLN A 255 -18.31 -8.61 -1.73
C GLN A 255 -19.27 -8.53 -0.52
N PHE A 256 -19.21 -7.46 0.27
CA PHE A 256 -20.12 -7.27 1.42
C PHE A 256 -21.57 -7.05 0.98
N ARG A 257 -21.78 -6.37 -0.14
CA ARG A 257 -23.11 -6.09 -0.68
C ARG A 257 -23.80 -7.32 -1.28
N LEU A 258 -23.05 -8.32 -1.69
CA LEU A 258 -23.56 -9.59 -2.25
C LEU A 258 -23.88 -10.63 -1.17
N GLN A 259 -23.40 -10.46 0.07
CA GLN A 259 -23.67 -11.39 1.18
C GLN A 259 -25.17 -11.66 1.40
N PRO A 260 -26.07 -10.63 1.38
CA PRO A 260 -27.51 -10.86 1.60
C PRO A 260 -28.18 -11.73 0.53
N LEU A 261 -27.54 -11.97 -0.61
CA LEU A 261 -28.05 -12.83 -1.68
C LEU A 261 -27.89 -14.34 -1.40
N GLY A 262 -27.44 -14.72 -0.20
CA GLY A 262 -27.27 -16.11 0.20
C GLY A 262 -26.02 -16.78 -0.37
N ILE A 263 -25.10 -16.02 -0.98
CA ILE A 263 -23.82 -16.52 -1.49
C ILE A 263 -22.91 -16.74 -0.28
N SER A 264 -22.22 -17.89 -0.22
CA SER A 264 -21.29 -18.19 0.86
C SER A 264 -20.26 -17.06 1.04
N PRO A 265 -20.07 -16.53 2.28
CA PRO A 265 -19.07 -15.52 2.56
C PRO A 265 -17.66 -15.93 2.14
N ASN A 266 -17.33 -17.24 2.23
CA ASN A 266 -16.03 -17.76 1.81
C ASN A 266 -15.79 -17.60 0.31
N LEU A 267 -16.82 -17.82 -0.54
CA LEU A 267 -16.73 -17.59 -1.98
C LEU A 267 -16.56 -16.09 -2.28
N LEU A 268 -17.29 -15.24 -1.58
CA LEU A 268 -17.20 -13.81 -1.76
C LEU A 268 -15.82 -13.26 -1.32
N ASN A 269 -15.21 -13.84 -0.28
CA ASN A 269 -13.86 -13.48 0.16
C ASN A 269 -12.78 -13.82 -0.90
N MET A 270 -13.05 -14.72 -1.82
CA MET A 270 -12.14 -15.07 -2.92
C MET A 270 -12.15 -14.03 -4.05
N LEU A 271 -13.17 -13.18 -4.16
CA LEU A 271 -13.33 -12.24 -5.29
C LEU A 271 -12.11 -11.34 -5.55
N PRO A 272 -11.48 -10.69 -4.54
CA PRO A 272 -10.28 -9.89 -4.77
C PRO A 272 -9.11 -10.71 -5.31
N PHE A 273 -8.94 -11.95 -4.83
CA PHE A 273 -7.87 -12.84 -5.28
C PHE A 273 -8.14 -13.41 -6.67
N ILE A 274 -9.40 -13.73 -6.99
CA ILE A 274 -9.81 -14.12 -8.35
C ILE A 274 -9.54 -12.96 -9.32
N LEU A 275 -9.90 -11.74 -8.95
CA LEU A 275 -9.59 -10.55 -9.74
C LEU A 275 -8.08 -10.39 -9.93
N THR A 276 -7.28 -10.63 -8.89
CA THR A 276 -5.81 -10.60 -8.97
C THR A 276 -5.29 -11.59 -10.02
N ILE A 277 -5.75 -12.85 -9.97
CA ILE A 277 -5.36 -13.88 -10.94
C ILE A 277 -5.78 -13.48 -12.37
N LEU A 278 -7.01 -12.99 -12.53
CA LEU A 278 -7.52 -12.56 -13.82
C LEU A 278 -6.69 -11.40 -14.40
N VAL A 279 -6.35 -10.43 -13.57
CA VAL A 279 -5.49 -9.30 -13.94
C VAL A 279 -4.10 -9.79 -14.37
N LEU A 280 -3.49 -10.71 -13.62
CA LEU A 280 -2.20 -11.29 -13.96
C LEU A 280 -2.25 -12.08 -15.28
N LEU A 281 -3.30 -12.86 -15.49
CA LEU A 281 -3.51 -13.59 -16.76
C LEU A 281 -3.64 -12.64 -17.94
N LEU A 282 -4.41 -11.56 -17.82
CA LEU A 282 -4.54 -10.53 -18.86
C LEU A 282 -3.21 -9.81 -19.12
N SER A 283 -2.39 -9.63 -18.08
CA SER A 283 -1.08 -9.00 -18.19
C SER A 283 -0.01 -9.92 -18.76
N ALA A 284 -0.22 -11.22 -18.78
CA ALA A 284 0.75 -12.22 -19.25
C ALA A 284 0.89 -12.28 -20.79
N GLY A 285 0.01 -11.64 -21.56
CA GLY A 285 0.06 -11.60 -23.02
C GLY A 285 1.36 -10.99 -23.55
N GLU A 286 1.94 -11.54 -24.64
CA GLU A 286 3.24 -11.11 -25.22
C GLU A 286 3.30 -9.61 -25.53
N THR A 287 2.19 -9.02 -25.99
CA THR A 287 2.10 -7.59 -26.31
C THR A 287 2.16 -6.72 -25.04
N MET A 288 1.62 -7.20 -23.94
CA MET A 288 1.68 -6.55 -22.64
C MET A 288 3.06 -6.76 -22.00
N ARG A 289 3.65 -7.96 -22.11
CA ARG A 289 4.96 -8.28 -21.55
C ARG A 289 6.07 -7.36 -22.08
N LYS A 290 6.02 -6.95 -23.36
CA LYS A 290 6.93 -5.93 -23.93
C LYS A 290 6.65 -4.49 -23.45
N ARG A 291 5.45 -4.22 -22.92
CA ARG A 291 5.05 -2.93 -22.35
C ARG A 291 5.17 -2.88 -20.83
N ILE A 292 5.24 -4.05 -20.17
CA ILE A 292 5.45 -4.16 -18.73
C ILE A 292 6.93 -3.83 -18.50
N GLY A 293 7.24 -2.58 -18.24
CA GLY A 293 8.57 -2.11 -17.90
C GLY A 293 8.92 -2.46 -16.45
N ALA A 294 8.93 -3.78 -16.12
CA ALA A 294 9.53 -4.22 -14.86
C ALA A 294 11.00 -3.83 -14.86
N PRO A 295 11.54 -3.27 -13.76
CA PRO A 295 12.95 -2.96 -13.67
C PRO A 295 13.81 -4.22 -13.90
N GLU A 296 14.84 -4.14 -14.74
CA GLU A 296 15.66 -5.33 -15.08
C GLU A 296 16.41 -5.90 -13.88
N ALA A 297 16.84 -5.04 -12.94
CA ALA A 297 17.51 -5.45 -11.72
C ALA A 297 16.55 -5.78 -10.57
N LEU A 298 15.23 -5.92 -10.82
CA LEU A 298 14.28 -6.33 -9.79
C LEU A 298 14.63 -7.71 -9.26
N MET A 299 14.68 -7.85 -7.95
CA MET A 299 15.06 -9.05 -7.20
C MET A 299 16.56 -9.43 -7.34
N GLN A 300 17.37 -8.66 -8.05
CA GLN A 300 18.79 -8.96 -8.20
C GLN A 300 19.60 -8.25 -7.10
N PRO A 301 20.38 -8.98 -6.29
CA PRO A 301 21.33 -8.38 -5.38
C PRO A 301 22.41 -7.64 -6.17
N TYR A 302 22.79 -6.46 -5.68
CA TYR A 302 23.89 -5.69 -6.27
C TYR A 302 25.11 -5.72 -5.37
N ALA A 303 26.26 -6.01 -5.95
CA ALA A 303 27.57 -5.85 -5.33
C ALA A 303 28.41 -4.95 -6.23
N ARG A 304 29.10 -3.98 -5.65
CA ARG A 304 30.12 -3.22 -6.35
C ARG A 304 31.29 -4.17 -6.65
N GLU A 305 31.63 -4.33 -7.91
CA GLU A 305 32.88 -5.00 -8.30
C GLU A 305 34.04 -4.05 -7.96
N GLU A 306 35.03 -4.53 -7.18
CA GLU A 306 36.23 -3.78 -6.81
C GLU A 306 37.24 -3.74 -7.97
#